data_710accad9a5faab7d9348753ded23a95
#
_entry.id   710accad9a5faab7d9348753ded23a95
#
_cell.length_a   1.000
_cell.length_b   1.000
_cell.length_c   1.000
_cell.angle_alpha   90.00
_cell.angle_beta   90.00
_cell.angle_gamma   90.00
#
_symmetry.space_group_name_H-M   'P 1'
#
loop_
_entity.id
_entity.type
_entity.pdbx_description
1 polymer ?
#
loop_
_entity_poly.entity_id
_entity_poly.type
_entity_poly.pdbx_seq_one_letter_code
_entity_poly.pdbx_strand_id
1 'polypeptide(L)'
;MSSAPLRLLFVAALLIALPFRAMENNVQDTRTMKVLSFNVREWTRDTDSNSPAYWKKRMGAMEMMVRDLDPDVICLQEVLPPAGRYIPDNYRRVGLSVSHPIYVKKPLKASRHRFSIFWDACTVNGTRVVNVHSRWEKKIVARTVNQVNRQLTGCDIACGDWNTFLRNIQEAGLKMESARSMLGIPEDDTFINFSRPEESHGAIDHFFVNGLTPLSYAMITDGYGVPRMSDHYPIVLTVQLP
;
A
#
# COMPACT_ATOMS: atom_id res chain seq x y z
N MET A 1 21.27 -27.30 -87.73
CA MET A 1 20.57 -27.55 -86.43
C MET A 1 21.67 -27.59 -85.40
N SER A 2 21.92 -26.46 -84.77
CA SER A 2 23.02 -26.32 -83.81
C SER A 2 22.40 -25.95 -82.43
N SER A 3 22.59 -26.82 -81.46
CA SER A 3 22.16 -26.64 -80.09
C SER A 3 23.22 -25.92 -79.28
N ALA A 4 22.90 -24.74 -78.75
CA ALA A 4 23.74 -23.99 -77.81
C ALA A 4 23.60 -24.47 -76.41
N PRO A 5 24.66 -24.59 -75.59
CA PRO A 5 24.55 -25.00 -74.19
C PRO A 5 24.22 -23.84 -73.27
N LEU A 6 23.29 -24.08 -72.42
CA LEU A 6 22.84 -23.21 -71.33
C LEU A 6 23.94 -23.14 -70.24
N ARG A 7 24.53 -21.95 -70.03
CA ARG A 7 25.47 -21.71 -68.93
C ARG A 7 24.69 -21.32 -67.66
N LEU A 8 24.73 -22.19 -66.66
CA LEU A 8 24.25 -21.93 -65.31
C LEU A 8 25.25 -21.02 -64.59
N LEU A 9 24.86 -19.81 -64.27
CA LEU A 9 25.60 -18.93 -63.36
C LEU A 9 25.20 -19.24 -61.91
N PHE A 10 26.14 -19.82 -61.18
CA PHE A 10 26.02 -19.91 -59.72
C PHE A 10 26.37 -18.56 -59.06
N VAL A 11 25.40 -17.86 -58.50
CA VAL A 11 25.63 -16.72 -57.65
C VAL A 11 25.80 -17.25 -56.23
N ALA A 12 27.02 -17.26 -55.72
CA ALA A 12 27.30 -17.57 -54.31
C ALA A 12 26.89 -16.37 -53.44
N ALA A 13 25.81 -16.49 -52.73
CA ALA A 13 25.43 -15.51 -51.69
C ALA A 13 26.31 -15.73 -50.47
N LEU A 14 27.24 -14.80 -50.22
CA LEU A 14 28.07 -14.74 -49.04
C LEU A 14 27.20 -14.21 -47.87
N LEU A 15 26.65 -15.10 -47.04
CA LEU A 15 25.99 -14.74 -45.79
C LEU A 15 27.06 -14.30 -44.76
N ILE A 16 27.25 -13.00 -44.63
CA ILE A 16 28.02 -12.42 -43.52
C ILE A 16 27.19 -12.59 -42.26
N ALA A 17 27.49 -13.57 -41.44
CA ALA A 17 26.95 -13.71 -40.10
C ALA A 17 27.53 -12.60 -39.21
N LEU A 18 26.82 -11.49 -39.07
CA LEU A 18 27.09 -10.51 -38.00
C LEU A 18 26.81 -11.16 -36.65
N PRO A 19 27.72 -11.05 -35.67
CA PRO A 19 27.44 -11.57 -34.35
C PRO A 19 26.28 -10.79 -33.75
N PHE A 20 25.15 -11.46 -33.56
CA PHE A 20 24.03 -10.96 -32.78
C PHE A 20 24.53 -10.80 -31.35
N ARG A 21 25.03 -9.62 -31.03
CA ARG A 21 25.31 -9.25 -29.63
C ARG A 21 23.95 -9.17 -28.97
N ALA A 22 23.60 -10.20 -28.21
CA ALA A 22 22.49 -10.14 -27.29
C ALA A 22 22.74 -8.89 -26.41
N MET A 23 21.91 -7.87 -26.60
CA MET A 23 21.76 -6.82 -25.59
C MET A 23 21.23 -7.57 -24.36
N GLU A 24 22.13 -7.86 -23.42
CA GLU A 24 21.72 -8.13 -22.06
C GLU A 24 20.92 -6.90 -21.62
N ASN A 25 19.61 -6.99 -21.71
CA ASN A 25 18.74 -6.11 -20.97
C ASN A 25 19.14 -6.32 -19.52
N ASN A 26 19.92 -5.40 -18.97
CA ASN A 26 20.03 -5.18 -17.56
C ASN A 26 18.60 -4.87 -17.10
N VAL A 27 17.81 -5.90 -16.81
CA VAL A 27 16.64 -5.80 -15.96
C VAL A 27 17.23 -5.43 -14.62
N GLN A 28 17.34 -4.13 -14.40
CA GLN A 28 17.63 -3.58 -13.09
C GLN A 28 16.57 -4.21 -12.20
N ASP A 29 17.01 -5.09 -11.28
CA ASP A 29 16.14 -5.75 -10.29
C ASP A 29 15.56 -4.63 -9.42
N THR A 30 14.48 -4.02 -9.91
CA THR A 30 13.83 -2.88 -9.26
C THR A 30 13.10 -3.43 -8.06
N ARG A 31 13.81 -3.43 -6.93
CA ARG A 31 13.20 -3.81 -5.66
C ARG A 31 12.03 -2.90 -5.39
N THR A 32 10.87 -3.47 -5.23
CA THR A 32 9.65 -2.75 -4.90
C THR A 32 9.16 -3.14 -3.51
N MET A 33 8.31 -2.30 -2.92
CA MET A 33 7.57 -2.61 -1.70
C MET A 33 6.11 -2.23 -1.90
N LYS A 34 5.21 -3.20 -1.63
CA LYS A 34 3.78 -3.00 -1.65
C LYS A 34 3.26 -2.86 -0.22
N VAL A 35 2.60 -1.77 0.08
CA VAL A 35 2.05 -1.45 1.41
C VAL A 35 0.55 -1.30 1.32
N LEU A 36 -0.18 -2.03 2.16
CA LEU A 36 -1.62 -1.90 2.37
C LEU A 36 -1.86 -1.07 3.63
N SER A 37 -2.75 -0.07 3.56
CA SER A 37 -3.29 0.65 4.71
C SER A 37 -4.80 0.49 4.76
N PHE A 38 -5.35 0.15 5.94
CA PHE A 38 -6.77 -0.11 6.08
C PHE A 38 -7.28 0.11 7.52
N ASN A 39 -8.19 1.06 7.71
CA ASN A 39 -9.01 1.14 8.91
C ASN A 39 -10.12 0.07 8.81
N VAL A 40 -10.03 -0.96 9.67
CA VAL A 40 -10.92 -2.12 9.62
C VAL A 40 -12.25 -1.93 10.35
N ARG A 41 -12.46 -0.77 10.96
CA ARG A 41 -13.58 -0.47 11.85
C ARG A 41 -13.69 -1.49 12.99
N GLU A 42 -13.63 -1.04 14.22
CA GLU A 42 -13.65 -1.91 15.39
C GLU A 42 -14.88 -2.84 15.41
N TRP A 43 -14.64 -4.11 15.75
CA TRP A 43 -15.66 -5.16 15.69
C TRP A 43 -16.83 -4.97 16.66
N THR A 44 -16.63 -4.21 17.74
CA THR A 44 -17.63 -3.98 18.80
C THR A 44 -18.87 -3.26 18.30
N ARG A 45 -18.77 -2.56 17.19
CA ARG A 45 -19.88 -1.84 16.55
C ARG A 45 -20.78 -2.73 15.70
N ASP A 46 -20.31 -3.91 15.29
CA ASP A 46 -20.95 -4.74 14.26
C ASP A 46 -21.10 -6.20 14.71
N THR A 47 -21.77 -6.43 15.84
CA THR A 47 -21.88 -7.74 16.52
C THR A 47 -23.09 -8.57 16.10
N ASP A 48 -24.07 -8.00 15.37
CA ASP A 48 -25.22 -8.74 14.87
C ASP A 48 -24.82 -9.69 13.73
N SER A 49 -24.91 -11.01 13.99
CA SER A 49 -24.56 -12.05 13.03
C SER A 49 -25.44 -12.09 11.78
N ASN A 50 -26.66 -11.55 11.83
CA ASN A 50 -27.57 -11.47 10.70
C ASN A 50 -27.25 -10.28 9.79
N SER A 51 -26.57 -9.25 10.31
CA SER A 51 -26.19 -8.09 9.54
C SER A 51 -25.18 -8.44 8.44
N PRO A 52 -25.29 -7.84 7.23
CA PRO A 52 -24.22 -7.90 6.22
C PRO A 52 -22.94 -7.23 6.71
N ALA A 53 -23.02 -6.30 7.66
CA ALA A 53 -21.88 -5.63 8.29
C ALA A 53 -21.26 -6.44 9.44
N TYR A 54 -21.74 -7.66 9.72
CA TYR A 54 -21.20 -8.48 10.80
C TYR A 54 -19.68 -8.62 10.72
N TRP A 55 -19.01 -8.28 11.78
CA TRP A 55 -17.56 -8.12 11.81
C TRP A 55 -16.77 -9.37 11.35
N LYS A 56 -17.26 -10.61 11.65
CA LYS A 56 -16.57 -11.83 11.19
C LYS A 56 -16.63 -12.00 9.68
N LYS A 57 -17.75 -11.62 9.04
CA LYS A 57 -17.87 -11.63 7.58
C LYS A 57 -16.91 -10.63 6.96
N ARG A 58 -16.85 -9.41 7.51
CA ARG A 58 -15.94 -8.35 7.06
C ARG A 58 -14.47 -8.74 7.21
N MET A 59 -14.10 -9.35 8.33
CA MET A 59 -12.73 -9.80 8.55
C MET A 59 -12.37 -10.98 7.63
N GLY A 60 -13.29 -11.88 7.32
CA GLY A 60 -13.09 -12.94 6.31
C GLY A 60 -12.83 -12.34 4.92
N ALA A 61 -13.59 -11.32 4.53
CA ALA A 61 -13.38 -10.58 3.28
C ALA A 61 -12.00 -9.88 3.27
N MET A 62 -11.60 -9.25 4.39
CA MET A 62 -10.27 -8.66 4.54
C MET A 62 -9.16 -9.72 4.37
N GLU A 63 -9.31 -10.90 4.95
CA GLU A 63 -8.33 -11.98 4.77
C GLU A 63 -8.19 -12.38 3.30
N MET A 64 -9.31 -12.53 2.57
CA MET A 64 -9.29 -12.80 1.13
C MET A 64 -8.59 -11.69 0.35
N MET A 65 -8.89 -10.42 0.63
CA MET A 65 -8.23 -9.27 0.03
C MET A 65 -6.71 -9.28 0.29
N VAL A 66 -6.28 -9.55 1.52
CA VAL A 66 -4.86 -9.62 1.86
C VAL A 66 -4.15 -10.73 1.09
N ARG A 67 -4.80 -11.90 0.92
CA ARG A 67 -4.24 -13.02 0.14
C ARG A 67 -4.13 -12.70 -1.34
N ASP A 68 -5.12 -11.99 -1.90
CA ASP A 68 -5.15 -11.60 -3.31
C ASP A 68 -4.11 -10.50 -3.61
N LEU A 69 -4.07 -9.45 -2.79
CA LEU A 69 -3.14 -8.35 -2.96
C LEU A 69 -1.69 -8.72 -2.64
N ASP A 70 -1.49 -9.68 -1.73
CA ASP A 70 -0.19 -10.18 -1.25
C ASP A 70 0.82 -9.04 -0.91
N PRO A 71 0.46 -8.06 -0.03
CA PRO A 71 1.32 -6.93 0.27
C PRO A 71 2.54 -7.34 1.10
N ASP A 72 3.63 -6.57 1.02
CA ASP A 72 4.83 -6.75 1.85
C ASP A 72 4.60 -6.28 3.29
N VAL A 73 3.83 -5.21 3.43
CA VAL A 73 3.51 -4.58 4.72
C VAL A 73 2.01 -4.27 4.79
N ILE A 74 1.41 -4.54 5.95
CA ILE A 74 0.01 -4.25 6.25
C ILE A 74 -0.04 -3.33 7.45
N CYS A 75 -0.61 -2.15 7.27
CA CYS A 75 -0.87 -1.14 8.29
C CYS A 75 -2.37 -1.08 8.56
N LEU A 76 -2.81 -1.55 9.71
CA LEU A 76 -4.24 -1.55 10.05
C LEU A 76 -4.53 -0.51 11.13
N GLN A 77 -5.76 0.00 11.15
CA GLN A 77 -6.28 0.87 12.20
C GLN A 77 -7.58 0.27 12.75
N GLU A 78 -7.92 0.63 13.98
CA GLU A 78 -9.09 0.11 14.74
C GLU A 78 -9.11 -1.41 14.95
N VAL A 79 -7.95 -2.04 14.96
CA VAL A 79 -7.86 -3.48 15.24
C VAL A 79 -7.98 -3.71 16.74
N LEU A 80 -9.05 -4.39 17.15
CA LEU A 80 -9.21 -4.92 18.49
C LEU A 80 -9.18 -6.45 18.47
N PRO A 81 -8.64 -7.12 19.50
CA PRO A 81 -8.77 -8.56 19.61
C PRO A 81 -10.24 -8.99 19.56
N PRO A 82 -10.62 -10.02 18.75
CA PRO A 82 -9.77 -10.98 18.05
C PRO A 82 -9.52 -10.68 16.56
N ALA A 83 -9.85 -9.48 16.04
CA ALA A 83 -9.79 -9.18 14.61
C ALA A 83 -8.41 -9.45 13.97
N GLY A 84 -7.33 -9.26 14.70
CA GLY A 84 -5.97 -9.55 14.21
C GLY A 84 -5.71 -11.03 13.85
N ARG A 85 -6.60 -11.96 14.20
CA ARG A 85 -6.48 -13.38 13.83
C ARG A 85 -6.81 -13.65 12.36
N TYR A 86 -7.38 -12.67 11.66
CA TYR A 86 -7.71 -12.77 10.24
C TYR A 86 -6.56 -12.33 9.33
N ILE A 87 -5.39 -12.02 9.88
CA ILE A 87 -4.18 -11.82 9.09
C ILE A 87 -3.57 -13.19 8.78
N PRO A 88 -3.27 -13.50 7.49
CA PRO A 88 -2.71 -14.78 7.10
C PRO A 88 -1.39 -15.13 7.81
N ASP A 89 -1.13 -16.42 8.04
CA ASP A 89 0.02 -16.91 8.81
C ASP A 89 1.39 -16.61 8.18
N ASN A 90 1.44 -16.27 6.88
CA ASN A 90 2.65 -15.83 6.20
C ASN A 90 3.07 -14.39 6.59
N TYR A 91 2.30 -13.70 7.44
CA TYR A 91 2.66 -12.43 8.05
C TYR A 91 3.04 -12.59 9.51
N ARG A 92 3.80 -11.63 10.02
CA ARG A 92 4.08 -11.50 11.44
C ARG A 92 3.85 -10.08 11.90
N ARG A 93 3.28 -9.91 13.08
CA ARG A 93 3.13 -8.60 13.70
C ARG A 93 4.50 -8.08 14.13
N VAL A 94 4.81 -6.85 13.73
CA VAL A 94 6.05 -6.15 14.09
C VAL A 94 5.75 -4.91 14.93
N GLY A 95 4.68 -4.19 14.60
CA GLY A 95 4.23 -3.03 15.35
C GLY A 95 3.90 -3.34 16.82
N LEU A 96 4.00 -2.34 17.66
CA LEU A 96 3.76 -2.43 19.12
C LEU A 96 2.33 -2.04 19.52
N SER A 97 1.69 -1.18 18.72
CA SER A 97 0.32 -0.74 18.99
C SER A 97 -0.68 -1.89 18.90
N VAL A 98 -1.65 -1.93 19.81
CA VAL A 98 -2.74 -2.90 19.76
C VAL A 98 -3.78 -2.50 18.74
N SER A 99 -4.17 -1.23 18.69
CA SER A 99 -5.27 -0.72 17.86
C SER A 99 -4.86 -0.35 16.43
N HIS A 100 -3.58 -0.08 16.19
CA HIS A 100 -3.03 0.23 14.86
C HIS A 100 -1.74 -0.53 14.58
N PRO A 101 -1.81 -1.89 14.54
CA PRO A 101 -0.64 -2.75 14.35
C PRO A 101 -0.08 -2.67 12.93
N ILE A 102 1.22 -3.02 12.83
CA ILE A 102 1.90 -3.26 11.55
C ILE A 102 2.23 -4.75 11.45
N TYR A 103 1.89 -5.35 10.31
CA TYR A 103 2.27 -6.72 9.97
C TYR A 103 3.21 -6.70 8.76
N VAL A 104 4.17 -7.61 8.76
CA VAL A 104 5.18 -7.72 7.70
C VAL A 104 5.22 -9.16 7.20
N LYS A 105 5.25 -9.31 5.88
CA LYS A 105 5.34 -10.60 5.19
C LYS A 105 6.65 -11.31 5.54
N LYS A 106 6.58 -12.60 5.82
CA LYS A 106 7.78 -13.44 6.02
C LYS A 106 8.39 -13.76 4.64
N PRO A 107 9.71 -13.81 4.47
CA PRO A 107 10.77 -13.65 5.48
C PRO A 107 11.36 -12.24 5.58
N LEU A 108 10.67 -11.17 5.14
CA LEU A 108 11.23 -9.81 5.11
C LEU A 108 11.83 -9.41 6.46
N LYS A 109 13.03 -8.79 6.44
CA LYS A 109 13.68 -8.30 7.64
C LYS A 109 12.92 -7.07 8.17
N ALA A 110 12.55 -7.09 9.44
CA ALA A 110 11.90 -5.96 10.06
C ALA A 110 12.32 -5.80 11.52
N SER A 111 12.44 -4.56 11.96
CA SER A 111 12.73 -4.16 13.34
C SER A 111 11.67 -3.22 13.87
N ARG A 112 11.39 -3.32 15.16
CA ARG A 112 10.43 -2.45 15.86
C ARG A 112 11.07 -1.11 16.16
N HIS A 113 10.22 -0.08 16.26
CA HIS A 113 10.60 1.22 16.74
C HIS A 113 9.69 1.70 17.88
N ARG A 114 9.49 3.00 17.95
CA ARG A 114 8.60 3.62 18.92
C ARG A 114 7.18 3.61 18.41
N PHE A 115 6.24 3.79 19.32
CA PHE A 115 4.83 4.01 19.02
C PHE A 115 4.27 5.11 19.93
N SER A 116 3.11 5.62 19.57
CA SER A 116 2.28 6.50 20.39
C SER A 116 0.82 6.05 20.30
N ILE A 117 -0.07 6.78 20.93
CA ILE A 117 -1.51 6.52 20.80
C ILE A 117 -2.05 6.87 19.40
N PHE A 118 -1.27 7.55 18.54
CA PHE A 118 -1.68 8.00 17.23
C PHE A 118 -0.88 7.37 16.09
N TRP A 119 0.18 6.65 16.37
CA TRP A 119 1.01 6.01 15.35
C TRP A 119 1.85 4.87 15.90
N ASP A 120 2.23 3.96 15.03
CA ASP A 120 3.20 2.90 15.26
C ASP A 120 4.24 2.91 14.13
N ALA A 121 5.47 2.48 14.39
CA ALA A 121 6.53 2.48 13.39
C ALA A 121 7.41 1.23 13.44
N CYS A 122 7.85 0.79 12.28
CA CYS A 122 8.87 -0.23 12.09
C CYS A 122 9.82 0.14 10.95
N THR A 123 10.90 -0.59 10.80
CA THR A 123 11.73 -0.56 9.59
C THR A 123 11.65 -1.92 8.91
N VAL A 124 11.39 -1.93 7.61
CA VAL A 124 11.30 -3.13 6.77
C VAL A 124 12.33 -3.01 5.64
N ASN A 125 13.32 -3.91 5.60
CA ASN A 125 14.39 -3.89 4.60
C ASN A 125 15.06 -2.50 4.41
N GLY A 126 15.23 -1.74 5.49
CA GLY A 126 15.82 -0.39 5.45
C GLY A 126 14.82 0.76 5.32
N THR A 127 13.60 0.50 4.87
CA THR A 127 12.53 1.51 4.74
C THR A 127 11.78 1.68 6.05
N ARG A 128 11.66 2.91 6.54
CA ARG A 128 10.83 3.24 7.69
C ARG A 128 9.36 3.28 7.27
N VAL A 129 8.52 2.52 7.96
CA VAL A 129 7.06 2.53 7.79
C VAL A 129 6.42 3.04 9.06
N VAL A 130 5.57 4.06 8.93
CA VAL A 130 4.79 4.66 10.02
C VAL A 130 3.31 4.47 9.71
N ASN A 131 2.62 3.73 10.57
CA ASN A 131 1.18 3.54 10.54
C ASN A 131 0.51 4.57 11.45
N VAL A 132 -0.34 5.41 10.89
CA VAL A 132 -1.00 6.52 11.59
C VAL A 132 -2.48 6.21 11.80
N HIS A 133 -2.97 6.51 13.00
CA HIS A 133 -4.39 6.62 13.31
C HIS A 133 -4.55 7.88 14.20
N SER A 134 -4.74 9.01 13.55
CA SER A 134 -4.83 10.32 14.20
C SER A 134 -6.25 10.62 14.64
N ARG A 135 -6.48 11.86 15.03
CA ARG A 135 -7.80 12.43 15.29
C ARG A 135 -7.96 13.71 14.45
N TRP A 136 -9.20 14.13 14.26
CA TRP A 136 -9.56 15.26 13.41
C TRP A 136 -9.25 16.65 14.03
N GLU A 137 -9.01 16.74 15.35
CA GLU A 137 -8.70 18.01 16.01
C GLU A 137 -7.35 18.57 15.54
N LYS A 138 -7.33 19.81 15.07
CA LYS A 138 -6.12 20.47 14.52
C LYS A 138 -4.87 20.33 15.41
N LYS A 139 -5.03 20.46 16.74
CA LYS A 139 -3.92 20.31 17.69
C LYS A 139 -3.35 18.89 17.72
N ILE A 140 -4.21 17.88 17.53
CA ILE A 140 -3.79 16.48 17.49
C ILE A 140 -3.11 16.20 16.16
N VAL A 141 -3.67 16.67 15.04
CA VAL A 141 -3.04 16.57 13.71
C VAL A 141 -1.63 17.16 13.74
N ALA A 142 -1.47 18.39 14.20
CA ALA A 142 -0.16 19.05 14.31
C ALA A 142 0.82 18.28 15.21
N ARG A 143 0.34 17.73 16.33
CA ARG A 143 1.15 16.87 17.21
C ARG A 143 1.58 15.59 16.52
N THR A 144 0.66 14.92 15.83
CA THR A 144 0.93 13.68 15.07
C THR A 144 1.95 13.95 13.98
N VAL A 145 1.76 14.98 13.17
CA VAL A 145 2.71 15.41 12.12
C VAL A 145 4.11 15.64 12.69
N ASN A 146 4.22 16.40 13.78
CA ASN A 146 5.51 16.65 14.44
C ASN A 146 6.16 15.35 14.94
N GLN A 147 5.38 14.40 15.43
CA GLN A 147 5.90 13.11 15.88
C GLN A 147 6.36 12.25 14.71
N VAL A 148 5.59 12.21 13.62
CA VAL A 148 5.96 11.49 12.38
C VAL A 148 7.24 12.07 11.79
N ASN A 149 7.36 13.40 11.69
CA ASN A 149 8.56 14.06 11.19
C ASN A 149 9.84 13.67 11.96
N ARG A 150 9.73 13.33 13.24
CA ARG A 150 10.85 12.86 14.07
C ARG A 150 11.21 11.39 13.82
N GLN A 151 10.39 10.64 13.08
CA GLN A 151 10.65 9.25 12.72
C GLN A 151 11.36 9.12 11.37
N LEU A 152 11.43 10.19 10.58
CA LEU A 152 11.95 10.15 9.21
C LEU A 152 13.45 9.82 9.18
N THR A 153 13.84 9.00 8.22
CA THR A 153 15.21 8.52 8.00
C THR A 153 15.74 8.83 6.61
N GLY A 154 14.89 9.36 5.70
CA GLY A 154 15.21 9.66 4.31
C GLY A 154 14.78 8.56 3.33
N CYS A 155 14.25 7.44 3.83
CA CYS A 155 13.65 6.37 3.04
C CYS A 155 12.41 5.90 3.81
N ASP A 156 11.28 6.60 3.64
CA ASP A 156 10.16 6.52 4.57
C ASP A 156 8.82 6.44 3.87
N ILE A 157 7.89 5.70 4.47
CA ILE A 157 6.46 5.65 4.12
C ILE A 157 5.67 5.98 5.39
N ALA A 158 4.76 6.94 5.34
CA ALA A 158 3.75 7.15 6.36
C ALA A 158 2.36 6.92 5.75
N CYS A 159 1.56 6.08 6.36
CA CYS A 159 0.22 5.76 5.86
C CYS A 159 -0.77 5.60 7.01
N GLY A 160 -2.05 5.60 6.71
CA GLY A 160 -3.08 5.34 7.68
C GLY A 160 -4.26 6.28 7.58
N ASP A 161 -5.14 6.13 8.55
CA ASP A 161 -6.25 7.04 8.81
C ASP A 161 -5.75 8.27 9.58
N TRP A 162 -5.59 9.38 8.87
CA TRP A 162 -5.18 10.65 9.45
C TRP A 162 -6.36 11.43 10.04
N ASN A 163 -7.58 10.95 9.81
CA ASN A 163 -8.83 11.59 10.24
C ASN A 163 -8.93 13.07 9.80
N THR A 164 -8.25 13.42 8.70
CA THR A 164 -8.24 14.80 8.18
C THR A 164 -7.81 14.83 6.71
N PHE A 165 -8.18 15.92 6.02
CA PHE A 165 -7.82 16.13 4.62
C PHE A 165 -6.33 16.43 4.41
N LEU A 166 -5.82 16.12 3.24
CA LEU A 166 -4.43 16.34 2.82
C LEU A 166 -3.95 17.76 3.12
N ARG A 167 -4.74 18.80 2.81
CA ARG A 167 -4.39 20.21 3.06
C ARG A 167 -4.05 20.49 4.53
N ASN A 168 -4.81 19.91 5.47
CA ASN A 168 -4.58 20.12 6.89
C ASN A 168 -3.29 19.48 7.38
N ILE A 169 -2.91 18.34 6.79
CA ILE A 169 -1.64 17.64 7.07
C ILE A 169 -0.46 18.47 6.54
N GLN A 170 -0.61 19.04 5.33
CA GLN A 170 0.39 19.91 4.71
C GLN A 170 0.55 21.21 5.50
N GLU A 171 -0.54 21.86 5.89
CA GLU A 171 -0.54 23.05 6.76
C GLU A 171 0.12 22.79 8.12
N ALA A 172 -0.01 21.57 8.64
CA ALA A 172 0.68 21.14 9.86
C ALA A 172 2.19 20.88 9.69
N GLY A 173 2.72 20.95 8.45
CA GLY A 173 4.14 20.90 8.12
C GLY A 173 4.71 19.49 8.06
N LEU A 174 3.98 18.50 7.53
CA LEU A 174 4.52 17.17 7.25
C LEU A 174 5.64 17.28 6.20
N LYS A 175 6.81 16.73 6.51
CA LYS A 175 8.02 16.74 5.65
C LYS A 175 8.08 15.52 4.72
N MET A 176 6.97 15.20 4.11
CA MET A 176 6.82 14.08 3.17
C MET A 176 5.88 14.51 2.05
N GLU A 177 6.00 13.88 0.90
CA GLU A 177 5.14 14.15 -0.25
C GLU A 177 3.96 13.16 -0.31
N SER A 178 2.80 13.65 -0.74
CA SER A 178 1.64 12.77 -0.97
C SER A 178 1.90 11.87 -2.18
N ALA A 179 1.83 10.55 -1.99
CA ALA A 179 2.03 9.58 -3.07
C ALA A 179 0.98 9.75 -4.18
N ARG A 180 -0.27 10.07 -3.84
CA ARG A 180 -1.32 10.37 -4.84
C ARG A 180 -0.97 11.59 -5.68
N SER A 181 -0.55 12.67 -5.03
CA SER A 181 -0.17 13.91 -5.72
C SER A 181 1.02 13.69 -6.65
N MET A 182 2.05 12.92 -6.23
CA MET A 182 3.19 12.58 -7.07
C MET A 182 2.79 11.77 -8.31
N LEU A 183 1.77 10.92 -8.20
CA LEU A 183 1.25 10.11 -9.31
C LEU A 183 0.18 10.83 -10.15
N GLY A 184 -0.20 12.07 -9.79
CA GLY A 184 -1.25 12.82 -10.48
C GLY A 184 -2.66 12.21 -10.32
N ILE A 185 -2.88 11.42 -9.26
CA ILE A 185 -4.17 10.76 -8.99
C ILE A 185 -5.04 11.71 -8.17
N PRO A 186 -6.26 12.05 -8.63
CA PRO A 186 -7.19 12.91 -7.89
C PRO A 186 -7.54 12.35 -6.50
N GLU A 187 -7.84 13.22 -5.54
CA GLU A 187 -8.41 12.78 -4.27
C GLU A 187 -9.79 12.18 -4.49
N ASP A 188 -10.03 11.06 -3.82
CA ASP A 188 -11.30 10.36 -3.81
C ASP A 188 -11.62 9.94 -2.39
N ASP A 189 -12.90 9.83 -2.06
CA ASP A 189 -13.36 9.57 -0.71
C ASP A 189 -12.92 8.18 -0.25
N THR A 190 -12.14 8.14 0.81
CA THR A 190 -11.71 6.90 1.45
C THR A 190 -12.63 6.50 2.61
N PHE A 191 -13.25 7.47 3.26
CA PHE A 191 -14.25 7.25 4.32
C PHE A 191 -15.66 7.42 3.75
N ILE A 192 -16.52 6.42 3.95
CA ILE A 192 -17.81 6.27 3.28
C ILE A 192 -19.00 6.07 4.21
N ASN A 193 -18.79 6.08 5.52
CA ASN A 193 -19.81 5.86 6.55
C ASN A 193 -20.80 4.70 6.25
N PHE A 194 -20.75 3.61 6.98
CA PHE A 194 -21.65 2.47 6.78
C PHE A 194 -23.13 2.79 6.85
N SER A 195 -23.49 3.74 7.74
CA SER A 195 -24.88 4.07 8.03
C SER A 195 -25.50 5.01 7.00
N ARG A 196 -24.68 5.74 6.26
CA ARG A 196 -25.10 6.77 5.30
C ARG A 196 -24.10 6.84 4.14
N PRO A 197 -24.15 5.84 3.25
CA PRO A 197 -23.17 5.76 2.16
C PRO A 197 -23.31 6.88 1.11
N GLU A 198 -24.44 7.57 1.10
CA GLU A 198 -24.69 8.75 0.27
C GLU A 198 -24.05 10.04 0.80
N GLU A 199 -23.65 10.06 2.06
CA GLU A 199 -22.90 11.17 2.65
C GLU A 199 -21.41 10.89 2.52
N SER A 200 -20.79 11.45 1.48
CA SER A 200 -19.32 11.45 1.34
C SER A 200 -18.67 12.21 2.48
N HIS A 201 -17.64 11.62 3.06
CA HIS A 201 -16.90 12.21 4.19
C HIS A 201 -15.47 12.56 3.88
N GLY A 202 -15.03 12.30 2.65
CA GLY A 202 -13.77 12.75 2.08
C GLY A 202 -12.59 11.80 2.20
N ALA A 203 -11.49 12.21 1.57
CA ALA A 203 -10.22 11.51 1.59
C ALA A 203 -9.50 11.79 2.91
N ILE A 204 -9.51 10.85 3.84
CA ILE A 204 -8.85 10.96 5.15
C ILE A 204 -7.81 9.87 5.41
N ASP A 205 -7.74 8.88 4.52
CA ASP A 205 -6.68 7.88 4.50
C ASP A 205 -5.64 8.26 3.44
N HIS A 206 -4.37 8.34 3.84
CA HIS A 206 -3.32 8.87 2.98
C HIS A 206 -2.07 8.00 3.01
N PHE A 207 -1.31 8.05 1.89
CA PHE A 207 0.08 7.64 1.80
C PHE A 207 0.97 8.84 1.54
N PHE A 208 2.03 8.95 2.33
CA PHE A 208 3.12 9.90 2.14
C PHE A 208 4.44 9.16 2.00
N VAL A 209 5.34 9.68 1.20
CA VAL A 209 6.69 9.13 0.97
C VAL A 209 7.76 10.19 1.16
N ASN A 210 8.96 9.74 1.56
CA ASN A 210 10.16 10.56 1.63
C ASN A 210 11.33 9.74 1.11
N GLY A 211 12.03 10.25 0.09
CA GLY A 211 13.15 9.56 -0.56
C GLY A 211 12.79 8.27 -1.30
N LEU A 212 11.52 8.09 -1.67
CA LEU A 212 11.01 6.93 -2.42
C LEU A 212 10.20 7.39 -3.62
N THR A 213 10.20 6.58 -4.68
CA THR A 213 9.39 6.83 -5.89
C THR A 213 8.12 5.99 -5.86
N PRO A 214 6.92 6.60 -5.77
CA PRO A 214 5.66 5.89 -5.94
C PRO A 214 5.55 5.34 -7.37
N LEU A 215 5.16 4.07 -7.50
CA LEU A 215 4.93 3.41 -8.80
C LEU A 215 3.46 3.23 -9.11
N SER A 216 2.65 2.92 -8.10
CA SER A 216 1.20 2.79 -8.22
C SER A 216 0.51 3.07 -6.91
N TYR A 217 -0.73 3.57 -7.01
CA TYR A 217 -1.65 3.75 -5.89
C TYR A 217 -3.02 3.21 -6.32
N ALA A 218 -3.67 2.47 -5.44
CA ALA A 218 -5.03 1.97 -5.67
C ALA A 218 -5.88 2.11 -4.41
N MET A 219 -7.16 2.42 -4.60
CA MET A 219 -8.20 2.29 -3.59
C MET A 219 -9.01 1.03 -3.92
N ILE A 220 -9.22 0.16 -2.94
CA ILE A 220 -9.89 -1.13 -3.13
C ILE A 220 -11.36 -0.97 -2.79
N THR A 221 -12.20 -0.94 -3.81
CA THR A 221 -13.66 -0.79 -3.69
C THR A 221 -14.42 -2.11 -3.74
N ASP A 222 -13.75 -3.21 -4.11
CA ASP A 222 -14.31 -4.56 -4.07
C ASP A 222 -14.55 -4.99 -2.61
N GLY A 223 -15.74 -5.49 -2.33
CA GLY A 223 -16.11 -5.97 -1.00
C GLY A 223 -15.66 -7.40 -0.68
N TYR A 224 -15.08 -8.14 -1.64
CA TYR A 224 -14.65 -9.54 -1.46
C TYR A 224 -15.77 -10.43 -0.86
N GLY A 225 -16.95 -10.35 -1.46
CA GLY A 225 -18.12 -11.14 -1.06
C GLY A 225 -18.98 -10.55 0.06
N VAL A 226 -18.64 -9.36 0.56
CA VAL A 226 -19.51 -8.55 1.41
C VAL A 226 -19.80 -7.20 0.76
N PRO A 227 -20.91 -6.52 1.08
CA PRO A 227 -21.20 -5.22 0.50
C PRO A 227 -20.09 -4.19 0.73
N ARG A 228 -19.45 -4.24 1.91
CA ARG A 228 -18.31 -3.40 2.31
C ARG A 228 -17.52 -4.06 3.44
N MET A 229 -16.21 -3.99 3.36
CA MET A 229 -15.32 -4.53 4.40
C MET A 229 -15.20 -3.60 5.62
N SER A 230 -15.36 -2.29 5.43
CA SER A 230 -15.27 -1.27 6.47
C SER A 230 -16.08 -0.03 6.06
N ASP A 231 -16.18 0.96 6.94
CA ASP A 231 -16.59 2.33 6.63
C ASP A 231 -15.46 3.15 5.98
N HIS A 232 -14.28 2.54 5.82
CA HIS A 232 -13.18 3.04 5.01
C HIS A 232 -12.90 2.08 3.84
N TYR A 233 -12.37 2.61 2.74
CA TYR A 233 -11.78 1.82 1.67
C TYR A 233 -10.30 1.55 1.96
N PRO A 234 -9.82 0.30 1.79
CA PRO A 234 -8.40 0.01 1.83
C PRO A 234 -7.65 0.75 0.72
N ILE A 235 -6.48 1.26 1.02
CA ILE A 235 -5.59 1.89 0.05
C ILE A 235 -4.27 1.12 -0.04
N VAL A 236 -3.72 1.01 -1.24
CA VAL A 236 -2.49 0.26 -1.53
C VAL A 236 -1.52 1.15 -2.28
N LEU A 237 -0.27 1.15 -1.85
CA LEU A 237 0.83 1.85 -2.50
C LEU A 237 1.92 0.84 -2.87
N THR A 238 2.44 0.93 -4.09
CA THR A 238 3.71 0.30 -4.47
C THR A 238 4.75 1.38 -4.69
N VAL A 239 5.91 1.22 -4.06
CA VAL A 239 7.06 2.12 -4.23
C VAL A 239 8.26 1.37 -4.79
N GLN A 240 9.14 2.09 -5.49
CA GLN A 240 10.48 1.64 -5.81
C GLN A 240 11.39 1.91 -4.63
N LEU A 241 12.16 0.90 -4.22
CA LEU A 241 13.19 1.01 -3.20
C LEU A 241 14.52 1.47 -3.85
N PRO A 242 15.38 2.18 -3.11
CA PRO A 242 16.69 2.61 -3.59
C PRO A 242 17.66 1.45 -3.84
#